data_8ad7b57e5fd5259e84bd8858cde69976
#
_entry.id   8ad7b57e5fd5259e84bd8858cde69976
#
_cell.length_a   1.000
_cell.length_b   1.000
_cell.length_c   1.000
_cell.angle_alpha   90.00
_cell.angle_beta   90.00
_cell.angle_gamma   90.00
#
_symmetry.space_group_name_H-M   'P 1'
#
loop_
_entity.id
_entity.type
_entity.pdbx_description
1 polymer ?
#
loop_
_entity_poly.entity_id
_entity_poly.type
_entity_poly.pdbx_seq_one_letter_code
_entity_poly.pdbx_strand_id
1 'polypeptide(L)'
;MSPVSQTTADTAHYVLRLYVTGSTKRSTLAIQTMRDMCDTYLKNRHDLQVVDLYQNPEAAAREQIIAVPTLVRLLPGPLRRVIGDFSDRKRVLATLGVRGNEE
;
A
#
# COMPACT_ATOMS: atom_id res chain seq x y z
N MET A 1 29.34 -7.77 6.60
CA MET A 1 28.87 -7.77 6.30
C MET A 1 28.02 -7.67 6.11
N SER A 2 27.74 -7.49 5.90
CA SER A 2 26.91 -7.41 5.69
C SER A 2 26.13 -7.62 5.18
N PRO A 3 25.92 -7.89 5.11
CA PRO A 3 25.16 -8.17 4.34
C PRO A 3 24.20 -7.80 4.09
N VAL A 4 24.03 -7.48 4.22
CA VAL A 4 23.27 -7.14 4.17
C VAL A 4 22.61 -6.90 3.38
N SER A 5 22.84 -6.67 2.88
CA SER A 5 22.24 -6.34 2.04
C SER A 5 21.49 -7.14 1.46
N GLN A 6 21.61 -7.88 1.52
CA GLN A 6 20.93 -8.65 1.01
C GLN A 6 19.82 -8.74 1.45
N THR A 7 19.67 -8.21 2.08
CA THR A 7 18.64 -8.42 2.51
C THR A 7 17.61 -8.22 1.79
N THR A 8 17.29 -7.71 1.30
CA THR A 8 16.44 -7.72 0.35
C THR A 8 15.02 -7.53 0.68
N ALA A 9 14.12 -7.72 -0.26
CA ALA A 9 12.70 -7.48 -0.11
C ALA A 9 12.09 -8.28 1.03
N ASP A 10 12.68 -9.39 1.39
CA ASP A 10 12.13 -10.25 2.44
C ASP A 10 12.19 -9.60 3.81
N THR A 11 13.09 -8.66 3.99
CA THR A 11 13.25 -8.01 5.28
C THR A 11 13.00 -6.50 5.20
N ALA A 12 12.64 -6.01 4.04
CA ALA A 12 12.39 -4.59 3.88
C ALA A 12 11.16 -4.17 4.66
N HIS A 13 11.23 -2.97 5.24
CA HIS A 13 10.08 -2.38 5.90
C HIS A 13 9.31 -1.55 4.89
N TYR A 14 8.01 -1.78 4.83
CA TYR A 14 7.14 -1.11 3.88
C TYR A 14 6.36 0.01 4.55
N VAL A 15 6.39 1.18 3.95
CA VAL A 15 5.52 2.28 4.37
C VAL A 15 4.53 2.51 3.25
N LEU A 16 3.27 2.30 3.54
CA LEU A 16 2.19 2.36 2.58
C LEU A 16 1.17 3.39 3.01
N ARG A 17 0.64 4.13 2.05
CA ARG A 17 -0.39 5.11 2.34
C ARG A 17 -1.58 4.86 1.41
N LEU A 18 -2.74 4.67 2.00
CA LEU A 18 -3.96 4.39 1.27
C LEU A 18 -4.87 5.60 1.32
N TYR A 19 -5.16 6.16 0.15
CA TYR A 19 -6.05 7.32 0.04
C TYR A 19 -7.46 6.87 -0.28
N VAL A 20 -8.41 7.31 0.51
CA VAL A 20 -9.82 6.93 0.38
C VAL A 20 -10.69 8.17 0.51
N THR A 21 -11.98 8.01 0.25
CA THR A 21 -12.95 9.08 0.43
C THR A 21 -14.04 8.62 1.37
N GLY A 22 -13.96 9.05 2.61
CA GLY A 22 -14.96 8.77 3.62
C GLY A 22 -15.13 7.29 3.88
N SER A 23 -16.35 6.91 4.19
CA SER A 23 -16.67 5.53 4.53
C SER A 23 -17.54 4.87 3.47
N THR A 24 -17.27 5.17 2.20
CA THR A 24 -17.97 4.49 1.12
C THR A 24 -17.64 3.01 1.16
N LYS A 25 -18.51 2.22 0.55
CA LYS A 25 -18.29 0.78 0.49
C LYS A 25 -16.95 0.46 -0.16
N ARG A 26 -16.62 1.16 -1.23
CA ARG A 26 -15.39 0.93 -1.96
C ARG A 26 -14.17 1.25 -1.09
N SER A 27 -14.24 2.35 -0.35
CA SER A 27 -13.14 2.71 0.55
C SER A 27 -12.99 1.71 1.68
N THR A 28 -14.12 1.27 2.24
CA THR A 28 -14.09 0.30 3.33
C THR A 28 -13.47 -1.02 2.87
N LEU A 29 -13.85 -1.48 1.68
CA LEU A 29 -13.28 -2.71 1.14
C LEU A 29 -11.79 -2.57 0.89
N ALA A 30 -11.38 -1.42 0.37
CA ALA A 30 -9.96 -1.18 0.11
C ALA A 30 -9.15 -1.26 1.40
N ILE A 31 -9.66 -0.63 2.46
CA ILE A 31 -8.97 -0.65 3.74
C ILE A 31 -8.85 -2.08 4.26
N GLN A 32 -9.94 -2.83 4.22
CA GLN A 32 -9.93 -4.21 4.70
C GLN A 32 -8.96 -5.06 3.90
N THR A 33 -9.00 -4.94 2.59
CA THR A 33 -8.13 -5.72 1.72
C THR A 33 -6.66 -5.42 2.01
N MET A 34 -6.34 -4.14 2.17
CA MET A 34 -4.94 -3.78 2.41
C MET A 34 -4.47 -4.19 3.80
N ARG A 35 -5.34 -4.11 4.81
CA ARG A 35 -4.96 -4.60 6.12
C ARG A 35 -4.71 -6.10 6.11
N ASP A 36 -5.57 -6.83 5.41
CA ASP A 36 -5.39 -8.28 5.25
C ASP A 36 -4.08 -8.60 4.56
N MET A 37 -3.79 -7.91 3.47
CA MET A 37 -2.59 -8.19 2.70
C MET A 37 -1.34 -7.85 3.50
N CYS A 38 -1.37 -6.74 4.23
CA CYS A 38 -0.24 -6.37 5.07
C CYS A 38 -0.01 -7.41 6.16
N ASP A 39 -1.08 -7.87 6.79
CA ASP A 39 -0.95 -8.87 7.84
C ASP A 39 -0.46 -10.21 7.31
N THR A 40 -0.83 -10.54 6.09
CA THR A 40 -0.47 -11.83 5.51
C THR A 40 0.95 -11.82 4.96
N TYR A 41 1.32 -10.78 4.25
CA TYR A 41 2.57 -10.76 3.49
C TYR A 41 3.65 -9.89 4.09
N LEU A 42 3.28 -8.94 4.94
CA LEU A 42 4.23 -7.98 5.50
C LEU A 42 4.13 -7.92 7.01
N LYS A 43 3.81 -9.02 7.62
CA LYS A 43 3.64 -9.05 9.07
C LYS A 43 4.90 -8.53 9.76
N ASN A 44 4.71 -7.57 10.65
CA ASN A 44 5.78 -6.93 11.40
C ASN A 44 6.78 -6.17 10.52
N ARG A 45 6.40 -5.90 9.27
CA ARG A 45 7.27 -5.19 8.34
C ARG A 45 6.54 -4.08 7.59
N HIS A 46 5.48 -3.55 8.16
CA HIS A 46 4.72 -2.53 7.44
C HIS A 46 4.20 -1.46 8.37
N ASP A 47 3.95 -0.31 7.76
CA ASP A 47 3.23 0.78 8.36
C ASP A 47 2.20 1.22 7.33
N LEU A 48 0.94 0.95 7.59
CA LEU A 48 -0.14 1.30 6.67
C LEU A 48 -0.88 2.51 7.23
N GLN A 49 -0.82 3.62 6.50
CA GLN A 49 -1.49 4.85 6.85
C GLN A 49 -2.71 5.02 5.95
N VAL A 50 -3.85 5.34 6.54
CA VAL A 50 -5.07 5.58 5.78
C VAL A 50 -5.38 7.07 5.83
N VAL A 51 -5.50 7.69 4.65
CA VAL A 51 -5.77 9.12 4.54
C VAL A 51 -7.15 9.31 3.91
N ASP A 52 -8.04 9.95 4.65
CA ASP A 52 -9.37 10.25 4.17
C ASP A 52 -9.33 11.63 3.49
N LEU A 53 -9.56 11.66 2.19
CA LEU A 53 -9.47 12.89 1.43
C LEU A 53 -10.62 13.85 1.72
N TYR A 54 -11.72 13.36 2.30
CA TYR A 54 -12.78 14.27 2.74
C TYR A 54 -12.33 15.09 3.93
N GLN A 55 -11.49 14.52 4.78
CA GLN A 55 -10.97 15.24 5.94
C GLN A 55 -9.68 16.00 5.63
N ASN A 56 -8.99 15.58 4.57
CA ASN A 56 -7.73 16.19 4.18
C ASN A 56 -7.74 16.47 2.68
N PRO A 57 -8.61 17.37 2.21
CA PRO A 57 -8.74 17.57 0.77
C PRO A 57 -7.47 18.09 0.10
N GLU A 58 -6.64 18.83 0.82
CA GLU A 58 -5.42 19.35 0.22
C GLU A 58 -4.42 18.23 -0.08
N ALA A 59 -4.58 17.07 0.55
CA ALA A 59 -3.68 15.96 0.27
C ALA A 59 -3.86 15.43 -1.15
N ALA A 60 -5.07 15.51 -1.69
CA ALA A 60 -5.30 15.05 -3.05
C ALA A 60 -4.47 15.85 -4.05
N ALA A 61 -4.44 17.16 -3.90
CA ALA A 61 -3.67 18.00 -4.81
C ALA A 61 -2.17 17.84 -4.55
N ARG A 62 -1.78 17.86 -3.28
CA ARG A 62 -0.36 17.80 -2.92
C ARG A 62 0.27 16.49 -3.39
N GLU A 63 -0.44 15.39 -3.25
CA GLU A 63 0.06 14.07 -3.62
C GLU A 63 -0.35 13.64 -5.01
N GLN A 64 -1.06 14.50 -5.73
CA GLN A 64 -1.50 14.23 -7.09
C GLN A 64 -2.34 12.96 -7.18
N ILE A 65 -3.31 12.84 -6.27
CA ILE A 65 -4.22 11.69 -6.25
C ILE A 65 -5.37 12.01 -7.18
N ILE A 66 -5.49 11.25 -8.27
CA ILE A 66 -6.50 11.52 -9.29
C ILE A 66 -7.66 10.53 -9.24
N ALA A 67 -7.55 9.51 -8.43
CA ALA A 67 -8.61 8.52 -8.29
C ALA A 67 -8.52 7.89 -6.90
N VAL A 68 -9.60 7.36 -6.42
CA VAL A 68 -9.61 6.66 -5.14
C VAL A 68 -10.37 5.35 -5.29
N PRO A 69 -10.00 4.35 -4.56
CA PRO A 69 -8.85 4.30 -3.67
C PRO A 69 -7.52 4.24 -4.41
N THR A 70 -6.50 4.84 -3.86
CA THR A 70 -5.15 4.76 -4.40
C THR A 70 -4.20 4.38 -3.28
N LEU A 71 -3.39 3.38 -3.54
CA LEU A 71 -2.36 2.94 -2.60
C LEU A 71 -1.01 3.42 -3.09
N VAL A 72 -0.23 4.03 -2.21
CA VAL A 72 1.11 4.51 -2.54
C VAL A 72 2.11 3.78 -1.66
N ARG A 73 3.11 3.18 -2.30
CA ARG A 73 4.24 2.63 -1.56
C ARG A 73 5.30 3.71 -1.47
N LEU A 74 5.52 4.21 -0.26
CA LEU A 74 6.54 5.23 -0.01
C LEU A 74 7.91 4.61 0.20
N LEU A 75 7.94 3.49 0.88
CA LEU A 75 9.17 2.73 1.11
C LEU A 75 8.88 1.27 0.94
N PRO A 76 9.82 0.49 0.40
CA PRO A 76 11.10 0.95 -0.14
C PRO A 76 10.88 1.69 -1.44
N GLY A 77 11.77 2.61 -1.75
CA GLY A 77 11.71 3.32 -3.00
C GLY A 77 12.06 2.44 -4.19
N PRO A 78 11.74 2.86 -5.40
CA PRO A 78 11.08 4.10 -5.74
C PRO A 78 9.59 4.06 -5.39
N LEU A 79 8.98 5.24 -5.37
CA LEU A 79 7.54 5.36 -5.10
C LEU A 79 6.73 4.61 -6.15
N ARG A 80 5.71 3.90 -5.71
CA ARG A 80 4.83 3.16 -6.61
C ARG A 80 3.39 3.41 -6.22
N ARG A 81 2.50 3.35 -7.20
CA ARG A 81 1.07 3.58 -6.98
C ARG A 81 0.24 2.45 -7.55
N VAL A 82 -0.84 2.11 -6.86
CA VAL A 82 -1.83 1.16 -7.35
C VAL A 82 -3.17 1.84 -7.24
N ILE A 83 -3.87 1.95 -8.35
CA ILE A 83 -5.16 2.61 -8.43
C ILE A 83 -6.24 1.59 -8.68
N GLY A 84 -7.39 1.77 -8.03
CA GLY A 84 -8.55 0.94 -8.29
C GLY A 84 -8.90 0.08 -7.11
N ASP A 85 -9.80 -0.86 -7.35
CA ASP A 85 -10.20 -1.73 -6.27
C ASP A 85 -9.15 -2.81 -6.08
N PHE A 86 -8.73 -3.22 -5.09
CA PHE A 86 -7.62 -4.14 -4.87
C PHE A 86 -8.05 -5.59 -4.90
N SER A 87 -9.03 -5.92 -5.75
CA SER A 87 -9.54 -7.29 -5.83
C SER A 87 -8.51 -8.25 -6.42
N ASP A 88 -7.66 -7.76 -7.32
CA ASP A 88 -6.60 -8.59 -7.88
C ASP A 88 -5.37 -8.48 -7.00
N ARG A 89 -5.30 -9.35 -6.00
CA ARG A 89 -4.23 -9.27 -5.01
C ARG A 89 -2.85 -9.53 -5.62
N LYS A 90 -2.79 -10.42 -6.61
CA LYS A 90 -1.51 -10.70 -7.25
C LYS A 90 -0.96 -9.46 -7.95
N ARG A 91 -1.83 -8.71 -8.60
CA ARG A 91 -1.41 -7.49 -9.27
C ARG A 91 -0.93 -6.45 -8.26
N VAL A 92 -1.63 -6.33 -7.14
CA VAL A 92 -1.22 -5.38 -6.11
C VAL A 92 0.14 -5.77 -5.55
N LEU A 93 0.32 -7.03 -5.22
CA LEU A 93 1.60 -7.50 -4.68
C LEU A 93 2.73 -7.28 -5.67
N ALA A 94 2.48 -7.58 -6.94
CA ALA A 94 3.50 -7.40 -7.95
C ALA A 94 3.89 -5.94 -8.10
N THR A 95 2.91 -5.05 -8.09
CA THR A 95 3.19 -3.62 -8.23
C THR A 95 3.98 -3.11 -7.03
N LEU A 96 3.66 -3.60 -5.85
CA LEU A 96 4.36 -3.19 -4.65
C LEU A 96 5.75 -3.82 -4.53
N GLY A 97 6.02 -4.84 -5.32
CA GLY A 97 7.28 -5.55 -5.22
C GLY A 97 7.35 -6.50 -4.05
N VAL A 98 6.21 -6.89 -3.51
CA VAL A 98 6.16 -7.83 -2.40
C VAL A 98 6.15 -9.24 -2.95
N ARG A 99 6.97 -10.11 -2.36
CA ARG A 99 6.98 -11.49 -2.73
C ARG A 99 5.73 -12.15 -2.18
N GLY A 100 4.93 -12.61 -3.07
CA GLY A 100 3.76 -13.33 -2.66
C GLY A 100 4.18 -14.67 -2.18
N ASN A 101 3.92 -15.39 -1.63
CA ASN A 101 4.33 -16.60 -1.24
C ASN A 101 4.22 -17.65 -2.07
N GLU A 102 4.54 -17.90 -2.66
CA GLU A 102 4.52 -18.59 -3.35
C GLU A 102 4.59 -19.61 -3.15
N GLU A 103 4.60 -19.55 -2.92
CA GLU A 103 4.66 -20.26 -2.80
C GLU A 103 4.47 -20.58 -2.55
#